data_4d1e485a24afc6ffe6176ac112fa7302
#
_entry.id   4d1e485a24afc6ffe6176ac112fa7302
#
_cell.length_a   1.000
_cell.length_b   1.000
_cell.length_c   1.000
_cell.angle_alpha   90.00
_cell.angle_beta   90.00
_cell.angle_gamma   90.00
#
_symmetry.space_group_name_H-M   'P 1'
#
loop_
_entity.id
_entity.type
_entity.pdbx_description
1 polymer ?
#
loop_
_entity_poly.entity_id
_entity_poly.type
_entity_poly.pdbx_seq_one_letter_code
_entity_poly.pdbx_strand_id
1 'polypeptide(L)'
;AYGDVYSAVDCVAAEGSKVYLVSEDKDGREVSRRLVHDFNGTSGVVQGMHNCDESVKSFAHSCFRYALEQNLPVMFATKDTISKVYDGQFKKIFAEVFEEYRQRFEEKGLWYLYTLIDDAVARIVRSEGGILWACKNYDGDVMSDMVATAYGSLGMMSSVLVSPDGKYEYEAAHGTVTRHYDKHLKGEETSTDSVATIFAWTGALRKRGEMDGNAELMQF
;
A
#
# COMPACT_ATOMS: atom_id res chain seq x y z
N ALA A 1 -6.03 1.42 -1.11
CA ALA A 1 -6.92 1.70 -2.24
C ALA A 1 -7.12 0.44 -3.05
N TYR A 2 -8.32 0.22 -3.54
CA TYR A 2 -8.68 -0.91 -4.41
C TYR A 2 -8.29 -0.57 -5.85
N GLY A 3 -7.60 -1.48 -6.53
CA GLY A 3 -7.15 -1.25 -7.91
C GLY A 3 -5.64 -1.35 -8.05
N ASP A 4 -5.08 -0.48 -8.91
CA ASP A 4 -3.66 -0.48 -9.26
C ASP A 4 -3.23 -1.74 -10.01
N VAL A 5 -1.97 -2.11 -9.99
CA VAL A 5 -1.43 -3.26 -10.72
C VAL A 5 -2.10 -4.59 -10.32
N TYR A 6 -2.58 -4.71 -9.09
CA TYR A 6 -3.26 -5.93 -8.58
C TYR A 6 -4.65 -6.17 -9.20
N SER A 7 -5.25 -5.16 -9.81
CA SER A 7 -6.52 -5.27 -10.54
C SER A 7 -6.36 -4.81 -12.00
N ALA A 8 -5.15 -4.90 -12.51
CA ALA A 8 -4.86 -4.54 -13.90
C ALA A 8 -5.41 -5.58 -14.88
N VAL A 9 -5.70 -5.10 -16.08
CA VAL A 9 -6.01 -5.94 -17.24
C VAL A 9 -4.85 -5.82 -18.22
N ASP A 10 -4.29 -6.94 -18.64
CA ASP A 10 -3.19 -6.98 -19.59
C ASP A 10 -3.48 -7.87 -20.81
N CYS A 11 -2.79 -7.61 -21.88
CA CYS A 11 -2.88 -8.42 -23.11
C CYS A 11 -1.58 -8.35 -23.92
N VAL A 12 -1.41 -9.37 -24.76
CA VAL A 12 -0.39 -9.37 -25.83
C VAL A 12 -0.92 -8.57 -27.00
N ALA A 13 -0.13 -7.63 -27.50
CA ALA A 13 -0.40 -6.88 -28.72
C ALA A 13 0.36 -7.52 -29.90
N ALA A 14 -0.37 -7.91 -30.93
CA ALA A 14 0.22 -8.50 -32.15
C ALA A 14 1.00 -7.45 -32.96
N GLU A 15 1.99 -7.89 -33.72
CA GLU A 15 2.67 -7.04 -34.70
C GLU A 15 1.67 -6.38 -35.66
N GLY A 16 1.86 -5.09 -35.94
CA GLY A 16 0.99 -4.30 -36.81
C GLY A 16 -0.30 -3.82 -36.14
N SER A 17 -0.55 -4.17 -34.88
CA SER A 17 -1.74 -3.70 -34.16
C SER A 17 -1.55 -2.30 -33.57
N LYS A 18 -2.69 -1.59 -33.38
CA LYS A 18 -2.76 -0.35 -32.60
C LYS A 18 -3.61 -0.56 -31.38
N VAL A 19 -3.11 -0.18 -30.22
CA VAL A 19 -3.84 -0.29 -28.96
C VAL A 19 -4.30 1.07 -28.49
N TYR A 20 -5.55 1.14 -28.07
CA TYR A 20 -6.20 2.37 -27.61
C TYR A 20 -6.76 2.19 -26.20
N LEU A 21 -6.71 3.26 -25.43
CA LEU A 21 -7.53 3.43 -24.25
C LEU A 21 -8.83 4.12 -24.67
N VAL A 22 -9.94 3.44 -24.46
CA VAL A 22 -11.27 3.94 -24.81
C VAL A 22 -12.11 4.05 -23.55
N SER A 23 -12.84 5.15 -23.41
CA SER A 23 -13.88 5.29 -22.41
C SER A 23 -15.24 5.46 -23.06
N GLU A 24 -16.24 4.79 -22.53
CA GLU A 24 -17.62 4.85 -22.96
C GLU A 24 -18.51 5.35 -21.82
N ASP A 25 -19.59 6.04 -22.15
CA ASP A 25 -20.60 6.43 -21.19
C ASP A 25 -21.53 5.24 -20.82
N LYS A 26 -22.49 5.49 -19.92
CA LYS A 26 -23.46 4.46 -19.49
C LYS A 26 -24.33 3.89 -20.61
N ASP A 27 -24.43 4.58 -21.76
CA ASP A 27 -25.23 4.18 -22.93
C ASP A 27 -24.35 3.49 -23.99
N GLY A 28 -23.07 3.23 -23.71
CA GLY A 28 -22.11 2.60 -24.63
C GLY A 28 -21.57 3.52 -25.71
N ARG A 29 -21.70 4.84 -25.54
CA ARG A 29 -21.18 5.80 -26.53
C ARG A 29 -19.74 6.14 -26.17
N GLU A 30 -18.86 6.12 -27.16
CA GLU A 30 -17.47 6.52 -27.00
C GLU A 30 -17.37 7.99 -26.57
N VAL A 31 -16.76 8.22 -25.39
CA VAL A 31 -16.49 9.56 -24.81
C VAL A 31 -15.08 10.01 -25.17
N SER A 32 -14.12 9.09 -25.11
CA SER A 32 -12.74 9.39 -25.48
C SER A 32 -12.02 8.17 -26.04
N ARG A 33 -11.08 8.43 -26.94
CA ARG A 33 -10.17 7.43 -27.51
C ARG A 33 -8.76 8.01 -27.53
N ARG A 34 -7.81 7.31 -26.92
CA ARG A 34 -6.39 7.72 -26.93
C ARG A 34 -5.52 6.56 -27.40
N LEU A 35 -4.66 6.80 -28.37
CA LEU A 35 -3.67 5.81 -28.78
C LEU A 35 -2.69 5.58 -27.63
N VAL A 36 -2.58 4.33 -27.20
CA VAL A 36 -1.55 3.89 -26.23
C VAL A 36 -0.25 3.66 -26.99
N HIS A 37 -0.28 2.79 -28.02
CA HIS A 37 0.90 2.51 -28.85
C HIS A 37 0.51 1.94 -30.21
N ASP A 38 1.37 2.19 -31.20
CA ASP A 38 1.32 1.60 -32.53
C ASP A 38 2.44 0.57 -32.66
N PHE A 39 2.09 -0.72 -32.67
CA PHE A 39 3.02 -1.85 -32.75
C PHE A 39 3.44 -2.14 -34.19
N ASN A 40 3.68 -1.11 -35.01
CA ASN A 40 4.12 -1.25 -36.38
C ASN A 40 5.56 -1.87 -36.40
N GLY A 41 5.67 -3.09 -36.96
CA GLY A 41 6.93 -3.80 -37.10
C GLY A 41 7.40 -4.55 -35.84
N THR A 42 6.57 -4.66 -34.80
CA THR A 42 6.87 -5.45 -33.59
C THR A 42 5.60 -5.92 -32.89
N SER A 43 5.72 -6.95 -32.06
CA SER A 43 4.70 -7.31 -31.08
C SER A 43 5.08 -6.75 -29.70
N GLY A 44 4.16 -6.78 -28.74
CA GLY A 44 4.43 -6.30 -27.40
C GLY A 44 3.36 -6.68 -26.39
N VAL A 45 3.37 -6.02 -25.25
CA VAL A 45 2.40 -6.20 -24.16
C VAL A 45 1.82 -4.85 -23.74
N VAL A 46 0.58 -4.86 -23.29
CA VAL A 46 -0.12 -3.67 -22.81
C VAL A 46 -0.83 -3.99 -21.51
N GLN A 47 -0.81 -3.05 -20.57
CA GLN A 47 -1.50 -3.15 -19.29
C GLN A 47 -2.32 -1.88 -19.03
N GLY A 48 -3.56 -2.07 -18.57
CA GLY A 48 -4.44 -1.01 -18.10
C GLY A 48 -4.69 -1.12 -16.61
N MET A 49 -4.51 -0.03 -15.87
CA MET A 49 -4.76 0.07 -14.42
C MET A 49 -5.85 1.09 -14.13
N HIS A 50 -6.52 0.95 -13.00
CA HIS A 50 -7.52 1.92 -12.52
C HIS A 50 -7.48 2.05 -10.99
N ASN A 51 -8.05 3.16 -10.51
CA ASN A 51 -8.47 3.33 -9.11
C ASN A 51 -9.74 4.18 -9.07
N CYS A 52 -10.54 4.00 -8.03
CA CYS A 52 -11.74 4.79 -7.79
C CYS A 52 -11.42 5.89 -6.77
N ASP A 53 -11.88 7.12 -7.01
CA ASP A 53 -11.67 8.26 -6.11
C ASP A 53 -12.13 7.97 -4.68
N GLU A 54 -13.28 7.30 -4.51
CA GLU A 54 -13.80 6.93 -3.19
C GLU A 54 -12.87 5.94 -2.46
N SER A 55 -12.21 5.03 -3.19
CA SER A 55 -11.23 4.12 -2.61
C SER A 55 -9.97 4.86 -2.17
N VAL A 56 -9.50 5.82 -2.95
CA VAL A 56 -8.35 6.67 -2.61
C VAL A 56 -8.67 7.55 -1.40
N LYS A 57 -9.86 8.16 -1.36
CA LYS A 57 -10.37 8.92 -0.20
C LYS A 57 -10.40 8.09 1.06
N SER A 58 -11.00 6.91 0.98
CA SER A 58 -11.09 5.96 2.08
C SER A 58 -9.71 5.59 2.64
N PHE A 59 -8.75 5.34 1.76
CA PHE A 59 -7.36 5.08 2.12
C PHE A 59 -6.72 6.28 2.82
N ALA A 60 -6.89 7.50 2.30
CA ALA A 60 -6.38 8.72 2.93
C ALA A 60 -6.95 8.91 4.35
N HIS A 61 -8.25 8.75 4.53
CA HIS A 61 -8.89 8.80 5.84
C HIS A 61 -8.33 7.76 6.81
N SER A 62 -8.10 6.52 6.33
CA SER A 62 -7.50 5.47 7.16
C SER A 62 -6.09 5.84 7.60
N CYS A 63 -5.25 6.37 6.70
CA CYS A 63 -3.90 6.82 7.03
C CYS A 63 -3.90 7.93 8.09
N PHE A 64 -4.70 8.98 7.90
CA PHE A 64 -4.71 10.11 8.84
C PHE A 64 -5.32 9.76 10.21
N ARG A 65 -6.35 8.92 10.25
CA ARG A 65 -6.90 8.43 11.53
C ARG A 65 -5.90 7.58 12.28
N TYR A 66 -5.30 6.60 11.61
CA TYR A 66 -4.29 5.73 12.21
C TYR A 66 -3.08 6.53 12.70
N ALA A 67 -2.62 7.51 11.91
CA ALA A 67 -1.53 8.39 12.30
C ALA A 67 -1.84 9.18 13.59
N LEU A 68 -3.06 9.72 13.72
CA LEU A 68 -3.50 10.42 14.93
C LEU A 68 -3.62 9.48 16.14
N GLU A 69 -4.07 8.24 15.96
CA GLU A 69 -4.14 7.21 17.02
C GLU A 69 -2.74 6.83 17.50
N GLN A 70 -1.81 6.63 16.57
CA GLN A 70 -0.44 6.22 16.88
C GLN A 70 0.50 7.40 17.19
N ASN A 71 0.01 8.64 17.09
CA ASN A 71 0.81 9.86 17.27
C ASN A 71 2.01 9.92 16.30
N LEU A 72 1.79 9.63 15.03
CA LEU A 72 2.79 9.61 13.97
C LEU A 72 2.55 10.69 12.91
N PRO A 73 3.58 11.37 12.41
CA PRO A 73 3.47 12.16 11.20
C PRO A 73 3.25 11.25 9.97
N VAL A 74 2.70 11.81 8.90
CA VAL A 74 2.40 11.09 7.66
C VAL A 74 3.27 11.59 6.51
N MET A 75 3.95 10.67 5.84
CA MET A 75 4.56 10.91 4.53
C MET A 75 3.83 10.09 3.48
N PHE A 76 3.27 10.74 2.47
CA PHE A 76 2.64 10.09 1.32
C PHE A 76 3.50 10.27 0.08
N ALA A 77 3.69 9.22 -0.70
CA ALA A 77 4.55 9.27 -1.87
C ALA A 77 3.92 8.59 -3.09
N THR A 78 4.13 9.21 -4.25
CA THR A 78 3.80 8.69 -5.57
C THR A 78 4.82 9.18 -6.61
N LYS A 79 4.59 8.96 -7.91
CA LYS A 79 5.46 9.49 -8.98
C LYS A 79 4.66 10.39 -9.94
N ASP A 80 4.00 11.42 -9.41
CA ASP A 80 3.16 12.34 -10.18
C ASP A 80 3.91 13.16 -11.26
N THR A 81 5.23 13.21 -11.19
CA THR A 81 6.07 13.79 -12.25
C THR A 81 6.09 12.97 -13.54
N ILE A 82 5.82 11.68 -13.45
CA ILE A 82 5.71 10.72 -14.56
C ILE A 82 4.25 10.37 -14.81
N SER A 83 3.56 9.83 -13.83
CA SER A 83 2.14 9.47 -13.89
C SER A 83 1.26 10.67 -13.52
N LYS A 84 1.29 11.72 -14.36
CA LYS A 84 0.76 13.05 -14.03
C LYS A 84 -0.73 13.07 -13.68
N VAL A 85 -1.54 12.26 -14.36
CA VAL A 85 -2.99 12.19 -14.12
C VAL A 85 -3.29 11.18 -13.02
N TYR A 86 -2.82 9.96 -13.15
CA TYR A 86 -3.11 8.87 -12.23
C TYR A 86 -2.59 9.16 -10.81
N ASP A 87 -1.30 9.41 -10.67
CA ASP A 87 -0.68 9.73 -9.38
C ASP A 87 -1.03 11.14 -8.89
N GLY A 88 -1.25 12.07 -9.82
CA GLY A 88 -1.73 13.41 -9.51
C GLY A 88 -3.10 13.42 -8.85
N GLN A 89 -3.99 12.48 -9.22
CA GLN A 89 -5.30 12.32 -8.58
C GLN A 89 -5.16 11.82 -7.13
N PHE A 90 -4.28 10.87 -6.87
CA PHE A 90 -3.96 10.43 -5.50
C PHE A 90 -3.44 11.60 -4.63
N LYS A 91 -2.47 12.34 -5.14
CA LYS A 91 -1.91 13.52 -4.47
C LYS A 91 -2.98 14.55 -4.13
N LYS A 92 -3.87 14.84 -5.08
CA LYS A 92 -4.96 15.81 -4.92
C LYS A 92 -5.91 15.35 -3.82
N ILE A 93 -6.39 14.10 -3.88
CA ILE A 93 -7.34 13.55 -2.90
C ILE A 93 -6.73 13.52 -1.50
N PHE A 94 -5.47 13.10 -1.36
CA PHE A 94 -4.80 13.11 -0.06
C PHE A 94 -4.68 14.52 0.53
N ALA A 95 -4.37 15.52 -0.30
CA ALA A 95 -4.32 16.91 0.14
C ALA A 95 -5.69 17.44 0.58
N GLU A 96 -6.75 17.15 -0.19
CA GLU A 96 -8.13 17.53 0.15
C GLU A 96 -8.59 16.89 1.46
N VAL A 97 -8.35 15.60 1.64
CA VAL A 97 -8.71 14.88 2.87
C VAL A 97 -7.89 15.37 4.06
N PHE A 98 -6.61 15.71 3.88
CA PHE A 98 -5.79 16.24 4.96
C PHE A 98 -6.35 17.52 5.57
N GLU A 99 -7.02 18.38 4.81
CA GLU A 99 -7.61 19.60 5.34
C GLU A 99 -8.61 19.33 6.48
N GLU A 100 -9.31 18.17 6.45
CA GLU A 100 -10.23 17.76 7.51
C GLU A 100 -9.52 17.36 8.81
N TYR A 101 -8.22 17.02 8.71
CA TYR A 101 -7.39 16.56 9.84
C TYR A 101 -6.36 17.61 10.29
N ARG A 102 -6.14 18.66 9.52
CA ARG A 102 -5.08 19.67 9.71
C ARG A 102 -4.99 20.16 11.15
N GLN A 103 -6.08 20.65 11.68
CA GLN A 103 -6.11 21.20 13.05
C GLN A 103 -5.66 20.18 14.09
N ARG A 104 -6.13 18.93 13.99
CA ARG A 104 -5.78 17.85 14.92
C ARG A 104 -4.30 17.44 14.79
N PHE A 105 -3.73 17.53 13.60
CA PHE A 105 -2.31 17.31 13.39
C PHE A 105 -1.47 18.42 14.01
N GLU A 106 -1.85 19.67 13.81
CA GLU A 106 -1.19 20.85 14.40
C GLU A 106 -1.23 20.81 15.93
N GLU A 107 -2.36 20.49 16.54
CA GLU A 107 -2.52 20.34 18.00
C GLU A 107 -1.59 19.29 18.60
N LYS A 108 -1.25 18.25 17.83
CA LYS A 108 -0.32 17.17 18.23
C LYS A 108 1.12 17.40 17.80
N GLY A 109 1.43 18.49 17.08
CA GLY A 109 2.76 18.75 16.52
C GLY A 109 3.14 17.76 15.42
N LEU A 110 2.17 17.15 14.75
CA LEU A 110 2.37 16.23 13.66
C LEU A 110 2.37 16.96 12.31
N TRP A 111 3.08 16.40 11.32
CA TRP A 111 3.13 16.93 9.97
C TRP A 111 2.59 15.93 8.94
N TYR A 112 2.12 16.46 7.82
CA TYR A 112 1.85 15.73 6.59
C TYR A 112 2.77 16.23 5.49
N LEU A 113 3.45 15.31 4.80
CA LEU A 113 4.35 15.59 3.69
C LEU A 113 3.97 14.73 2.50
N TYR A 114 3.73 15.38 1.36
CA TYR A 114 3.74 14.69 0.07
C TYR A 114 5.13 14.81 -0.57
N THR A 115 5.65 13.71 -1.10
CA THR A 115 6.92 13.69 -1.83
C THR A 115 6.92 12.67 -2.97
N LEU A 116 7.96 12.67 -3.82
CA LEU A 116 8.12 11.64 -4.84
C LEU A 116 8.63 10.34 -4.20
N ILE A 117 8.24 9.20 -4.76
CA ILE A 117 8.55 7.88 -4.20
C ILE A 117 10.06 7.64 -4.07
N ASP A 118 10.86 8.10 -5.02
CA ASP A 118 12.32 8.03 -4.99
C ASP A 118 12.93 8.90 -3.88
N ASP A 119 12.40 10.10 -3.64
CA ASP A 119 12.79 10.94 -2.51
C ASP A 119 12.35 10.32 -1.17
N ALA A 120 11.15 9.72 -1.12
CA ALA A 120 10.68 9.01 0.06
C ALA A 120 11.63 7.88 0.47
N VAL A 121 12.09 7.07 -0.48
CA VAL A 121 13.08 6.01 -0.24
C VAL A 121 14.36 6.58 0.40
N ALA A 122 14.90 7.67 -0.17
CA ALA A 122 16.09 8.30 0.35
C ALA A 122 15.90 8.88 1.77
N ARG A 123 14.71 9.38 2.09
CA ARG A 123 14.34 9.88 3.42
C ARG A 123 14.23 8.75 4.43
N ILE A 124 13.53 7.67 4.09
CA ILE A 124 13.32 6.52 4.99
C ILE A 124 14.65 5.86 5.36
N VAL A 125 15.55 5.63 4.41
CA VAL A 125 16.88 5.03 4.67
C VAL A 125 17.72 5.87 5.65
N ARG A 126 17.47 7.18 5.73
CA ARG A 126 18.18 8.11 6.62
C ARG A 126 17.40 8.46 7.89
N SER A 127 16.16 7.99 8.02
CA SER A 127 15.29 8.35 9.14
C SER A 127 15.58 7.49 10.38
N GLU A 128 15.26 8.04 11.53
CA GLU A 128 15.23 7.30 12.80
C GLU A 128 13.91 6.53 13.00
N GLY A 129 13.00 6.56 12.00
CA GLY A 129 11.67 5.97 12.10
C GLY A 129 10.63 6.93 12.70
N GLY A 130 9.55 6.37 13.25
CA GLY A 130 8.48 7.15 13.86
C GLY A 130 7.62 7.92 12.82
N ILE A 131 7.45 7.37 11.63
CA ILE A 131 6.73 7.97 10.50
C ILE A 131 5.75 6.94 9.95
N LEU A 132 4.52 7.35 9.68
CA LEU A 132 3.62 6.58 8.83
C LEU A 132 3.92 6.91 7.35
N TRP A 133 4.52 5.95 6.65
CA TRP A 133 4.75 6.08 5.23
C TRP A 133 3.56 5.48 4.45
N ALA A 134 2.72 6.35 3.91
CA ALA A 134 1.59 5.95 3.06
C ALA A 134 2.07 5.73 1.62
N CYS A 135 1.76 4.57 1.07
CA CYS A 135 2.16 4.14 -0.27
C CYS A 135 0.94 3.65 -1.05
N LYS A 136 1.00 3.73 -2.38
CA LYS A 136 0.10 2.93 -3.22
C LYS A 136 0.38 1.44 -3.01
N ASN A 137 -0.58 0.58 -3.39
CA ASN A 137 -0.52 -0.85 -3.05
C ASN A 137 0.83 -1.50 -3.44
N TYR A 138 1.22 -1.44 -4.70
CA TYR A 138 2.48 -2.05 -5.17
C TYR A 138 3.73 -1.37 -4.57
N ASP A 139 3.73 -0.04 -4.48
CA ASP A 139 4.83 0.69 -3.85
C ASP A 139 5.01 0.24 -2.39
N GLY A 140 3.91 0.08 -1.66
CA GLY A 140 3.91 -0.38 -0.26
C GLY A 140 4.38 -1.82 -0.11
N ASP A 141 3.94 -2.71 -1.00
CA ASP A 141 4.35 -4.12 -1.03
C ASP A 141 5.89 -4.24 -1.15
N VAL A 142 6.47 -3.57 -2.14
CA VAL A 142 7.93 -3.59 -2.34
C VAL A 142 8.69 -2.88 -1.23
N MET A 143 8.21 -1.71 -0.79
CA MET A 143 8.92 -0.89 0.20
C MET A 143 8.85 -1.46 1.61
N SER A 144 7.77 -2.14 1.99
CA SER A 144 7.67 -2.80 3.29
C SER A 144 8.67 -3.94 3.41
N ASP A 145 8.83 -4.75 2.37
CA ASP A 145 9.82 -5.82 2.32
C ASP A 145 11.26 -5.28 2.37
N MET A 146 11.52 -4.20 1.64
CA MET A 146 12.82 -3.52 1.66
C MET A 146 13.19 -3.04 3.07
N VAL A 147 12.26 -2.37 3.75
CA VAL A 147 12.48 -1.86 5.12
C VAL A 147 12.64 -3.03 6.10
N ALA A 148 11.76 -4.04 6.04
CA ALA A 148 11.85 -5.22 6.90
C ALA A 148 13.20 -5.95 6.74
N THR A 149 13.67 -6.09 5.51
CA THR A 149 14.97 -6.74 5.21
C THR A 149 16.16 -5.90 5.70
N ALA A 150 16.07 -4.57 5.61
CA ALA A 150 17.15 -3.67 6.03
C ALA A 150 17.33 -3.61 7.56
N TYR A 151 16.25 -3.76 8.32
CA TYR A 151 16.25 -3.61 9.77
C TYR A 151 15.98 -4.90 10.55
N GLY A 152 15.75 -6.02 9.88
CA GLY A 152 15.45 -7.30 10.52
C GLY A 152 15.32 -8.44 9.52
N SER A 153 14.26 -9.22 9.68
CA SER A 153 13.93 -10.35 8.82
C SER A 153 12.48 -10.28 8.39
N LEU A 154 12.21 -10.68 7.15
CA LEU A 154 10.84 -10.87 6.64
C LEU A 154 10.00 -11.79 7.56
N GLY A 155 10.62 -12.81 8.14
CA GLY A 155 9.96 -13.72 9.08
C GLY A 155 9.48 -13.06 10.38
N MET A 156 9.92 -11.83 10.68
CA MET A 156 9.48 -11.05 11.84
C MET A 156 8.35 -10.06 11.49
N MET A 157 8.02 -9.91 10.21
CA MET A 157 7.08 -8.92 9.74
C MET A 157 5.64 -9.38 9.98
N SER A 158 4.88 -8.61 10.74
CA SER A 158 3.43 -8.74 10.85
C SER A 158 2.72 -7.71 9.99
N SER A 159 1.49 -8.02 9.59
CA SER A 159 0.62 -7.15 8.81
C SER A 159 -0.65 -6.84 9.60
N VAL A 160 -1.13 -5.62 9.45
CA VAL A 160 -2.42 -5.19 10.02
C VAL A 160 -3.24 -4.56 8.92
N LEU A 161 -4.37 -5.17 8.60
CA LEU A 161 -5.36 -4.60 7.69
C LEU A 161 -6.32 -3.73 8.49
N VAL A 162 -6.47 -2.48 8.09
CA VAL A 162 -7.35 -1.52 8.76
C VAL A 162 -8.39 -1.03 7.79
N SER A 163 -9.66 -1.33 8.09
CA SER A 163 -10.77 -0.84 7.27
C SER A 163 -11.11 0.63 7.59
N PRO A 164 -11.76 1.34 6.66
CA PRO A 164 -12.16 2.75 6.89
C PRO A 164 -13.11 2.94 8.07
N ASP A 165 -13.87 1.92 8.43
CA ASP A 165 -14.81 1.91 9.56
C ASP A 165 -14.17 1.44 10.88
N GLY A 166 -12.84 1.24 10.90
CA GLY A 166 -12.10 0.94 12.13
C GLY A 166 -12.10 -0.51 12.55
N LYS A 167 -12.25 -1.45 11.60
CA LYS A 167 -12.01 -2.88 11.84
C LYS A 167 -10.56 -3.22 11.59
N TYR A 168 -10.04 -4.18 12.33
CA TYR A 168 -8.66 -4.60 12.28
C TYR A 168 -8.56 -6.10 12.03
N GLU A 169 -7.67 -6.49 11.14
CA GLU A 169 -7.26 -7.87 10.91
C GLU A 169 -5.74 -7.95 11.06
N TYR A 170 -5.25 -8.95 11.78
CA TYR A 170 -3.83 -9.15 12.05
C TYR A 170 -3.37 -10.46 11.46
N GLU A 171 -2.26 -10.43 10.74
CA GLU A 171 -1.71 -11.61 10.06
C GLU A 171 -0.17 -11.59 10.07
N ALA A 172 0.45 -12.71 9.76
CA ALA A 172 1.85 -12.74 9.36
C ALA A 172 1.98 -12.20 7.94
N ALA A 173 2.86 -11.24 7.72
CA ALA A 173 3.00 -10.60 6.40
C ALA A 173 3.72 -11.46 5.36
N HIS A 174 4.53 -12.44 5.81
CA HIS A 174 5.24 -13.34 4.91
C HIS A 174 4.34 -14.49 4.42
N GLY A 175 4.56 -14.93 3.19
CA GLY A 175 3.94 -16.12 2.63
C GLY A 175 4.60 -17.44 3.09
N THR A 176 4.24 -18.53 2.45
CA THR A 176 4.90 -19.83 2.65
C THR A 176 6.35 -19.77 2.24
N VAL A 177 7.25 -20.13 3.16
CA VAL A 177 8.69 -20.20 2.88
C VAL A 177 8.98 -21.49 2.11
N THR A 178 8.73 -21.47 0.80
CA THR A 178 8.87 -22.62 -0.11
C THR A 178 10.23 -23.30 0.04
N ARG A 179 11.30 -22.52 0.20
CA ARG A 179 12.65 -23.05 0.40
C ARG A 179 12.78 -23.91 1.67
N HIS A 180 12.11 -23.57 2.76
CA HIS A 180 12.06 -24.39 3.97
C HIS A 180 11.26 -25.66 3.76
N TYR A 181 10.15 -25.56 3.07
CA TYR A 181 9.32 -26.73 2.72
C TYR A 181 10.06 -27.70 1.83
N ASP A 182 10.80 -27.22 0.83
CA ASP A 182 11.66 -28.06 -0.04
C ASP A 182 12.74 -28.79 0.74
N LYS A 183 13.33 -28.15 1.75
CA LYS A 183 14.26 -28.80 2.66
C LYS A 183 13.60 -29.90 3.49
N HIS A 184 12.43 -29.60 4.04
CA HIS A 184 11.64 -30.57 4.80
C HIS A 184 11.31 -31.81 3.94
N LEU A 185 10.89 -31.62 2.69
CA LEU A 185 10.64 -32.74 1.76
C LEU A 185 11.87 -33.61 1.49
N LYS A 186 13.07 -33.04 1.59
CA LYS A 186 14.34 -33.76 1.47
C LYS A 186 14.78 -34.44 2.77
N GLY A 187 14.01 -34.33 3.85
CA GLY A 187 14.36 -34.84 5.16
C GLY A 187 15.45 -34.06 5.90
N GLU A 188 15.74 -32.83 5.46
CA GLU A 188 16.66 -31.93 6.14
C GLU A 188 15.99 -31.33 7.39
N GLU A 189 16.80 -30.99 8.39
CA GLU A 189 16.30 -30.29 9.59
C GLU A 189 15.83 -28.87 9.21
N THR A 190 14.60 -28.57 9.62
CA THR A 190 13.98 -27.24 9.40
C THR A 190 13.34 -26.74 10.67
N SER A 191 13.33 -25.43 10.87
CA SER A 191 12.63 -24.76 11.94
C SER A 191 11.31 -24.16 11.46
N THR A 192 10.36 -23.99 12.38
CA THR A 192 9.12 -23.25 12.12
C THR A 192 9.39 -21.75 12.38
N ASP A 193 9.02 -20.89 11.43
CA ASP A 193 9.04 -19.45 11.65
C ASP A 193 7.68 -18.99 12.20
N SER A 194 7.59 -18.83 13.52
CA SER A 194 6.35 -18.45 14.21
C SER A 194 6.35 -17.00 14.70
N VAL A 195 7.45 -16.26 14.55
CA VAL A 195 7.63 -14.93 15.16
C VAL A 195 6.58 -13.92 14.67
N ALA A 196 6.39 -13.82 13.37
CA ALA A 196 5.39 -12.92 12.80
C ALA A 196 3.96 -13.28 13.24
N THR A 197 3.64 -14.57 13.35
CA THR A 197 2.35 -15.05 13.84
C THR A 197 2.15 -14.69 15.33
N ILE A 198 3.18 -14.81 16.16
CA ILE A 198 3.14 -14.39 17.57
C ILE A 198 2.87 -12.89 17.65
N PHE A 199 3.57 -12.07 16.85
CA PHE A 199 3.34 -10.62 16.82
C PHE A 199 1.94 -10.25 16.32
N ALA A 200 1.41 -10.97 15.36
CA ALA A 200 0.03 -10.77 14.90
C ALA A 200 -0.98 -11.04 16.05
N TRP A 201 -0.84 -12.15 16.77
CA TRP A 201 -1.69 -12.47 17.92
C TRP A 201 -1.57 -11.46 19.06
N THR A 202 -0.36 -11.09 19.45
CA THR A 202 -0.16 -10.10 20.53
C THR A 202 -0.70 -8.73 20.15
N GLY A 203 -0.55 -8.33 18.88
CA GLY A 203 -1.16 -7.11 18.34
C GLY A 203 -2.69 -7.15 18.39
N ALA A 204 -3.29 -8.26 18.00
CA ALA A 204 -4.75 -8.45 18.05
C ALA A 204 -5.29 -8.42 19.49
N LEU A 205 -4.61 -9.08 20.43
CA LEU A 205 -4.99 -9.08 21.84
C LEU A 205 -4.88 -7.68 22.44
N ARG A 206 -3.79 -6.96 22.16
CA ARG A 206 -3.63 -5.57 22.59
C ARG A 206 -4.75 -4.67 22.06
N LYS A 207 -5.06 -4.78 20.76
CA LYS A 207 -6.15 -3.99 20.15
C LYS A 207 -7.51 -4.35 20.77
N ARG A 208 -7.76 -5.62 21.06
CA ARG A 208 -8.96 -6.03 21.77
C ARG A 208 -9.03 -5.44 23.16
N GLY A 209 -7.90 -5.42 23.88
CA GLY A 209 -7.80 -4.77 25.18
C GLY A 209 -8.11 -3.27 25.14
N GLU A 210 -7.60 -2.57 24.13
CA GLU A 210 -7.93 -1.15 23.89
C GLU A 210 -9.45 -0.94 23.68
N MET A 211 -10.07 -1.78 22.86
CA MET A 211 -11.52 -1.69 22.56
C MET A 211 -12.38 -1.98 23.79
N ASP A 212 -11.97 -2.87 24.67
CA ASP A 212 -12.71 -3.28 25.87
C ASP A 212 -12.32 -2.48 27.11
N GLY A 213 -11.31 -1.60 27.04
CA GLY A 213 -10.76 -0.91 28.21
C GLY A 213 -10.08 -1.87 29.20
N ASN A 214 -9.57 -3.01 28.74
CA ASN A 214 -8.93 -4.04 29.55
C ASN A 214 -7.41 -3.80 29.63
N ALA A 215 -6.95 -3.24 30.75
CA ALA A 215 -5.54 -2.88 30.97
C ALA A 215 -4.60 -4.11 30.99
N GLU A 216 -5.05 -5.25 31.48
CA GLU A 216 -4.23 -6.48 31.51
C GLU A 216 -3.96 -6.98 30.09
N LEU A 217 -4.99 -6.98 29.24
CA LEU A 217 -4.87 -7.42 27.86
C LEU A 217 -4.01 -6.48 27.01
N MET A 218 -3.95 -5.18 27.37
CA MET A 218 -3.08 -4.21 26.69
C MET A 218 -1.59 -4.36 27.03
N GLN A 219 -1.26 -5.05 28.10
CA GLN A 219 0.12 -5.29 28.54
C GLN A 219 0.68 -6.62 28.01
N PHE A 220 -0.17 -7.42 27.40
CA PHE A 220 0.20 -8.70 26.81
C PHE A 220 0.98 -8.49 25.52
#